data_dd4c96ff6610c243a997a6dfe1cdc33c
#
_entry.id   dd4c96ff6610c243a997a6dfe1cdc33c
#
_cell.length_a   1.000
_cell.length_b   1.000
_cell.length_c   1.000
_cell.angle_alpha   90.00
_cell.angle_beta   90.00
_cell.angle_gamma   90.00
#
_symmetry.space_group_name_H-M   'P 1'
#
loop_
_entity.id
_entity.type
_entity.pdbx_description
1 polymer ?
#
loop_
_entity_poly.entity_id
_entity_poly.type
_entity_poly.pdbx_seq_one_letter_code
_entity_poly.pdbx_strand_id
1 'polypeptide(L)'
;MSQTATLILTHGQIHTLDRANPLAEAVAIADGKIVATGSHDRIMSFAAEGTQIVDLKGHTVIPGLNDSHLHLIRGGLNYNLELRWEGVPSLADALRMLKDQADRTPSPQWVRVVGGWSEFQFAERRMPTLEELNDAAPDTPVFVLHLYDRALLNRAALKAVGYTKETPDPVGGEIVRDSRGNPTGMLIAKPNAMILYATLAKGPKLPLDLQVNSTRQFMRELNRLGLTSAIDAGGGFQNYPEDYEIIEQLHAKDQMTVRIAYNLFTQRPKQELEDFERWTDMLKPGQGTDFYRANGAGEMLVFSAADFEDFLQPRPDLPQGMEDELERVVRHLVEHRWPFRLHATYDESISRMLDVFEKVNRDIPFNGLHWFFDHAETITERNIERVKALGGGIAVQHRMAFQGEYFVDRYGKEAVKHTPPVAKMLELDVPVGLGTDATRVASYNPWTALYWLVSGRTVGGMAMYDDDNRLPRDVALELWTAGSAWFSSEQGKKGRLSAGQLADLVVLSKDYFSVAEEEIKGIESVLTVVDGKVVYAAGHFSPLAPPPIPVLPEWSPVVKVPGHYRSAPPAAAKIGAMVQMHQCCGSCGVHGHQHDIARRSSIPVSDEQAFWGVLGCSCFAF
;
A
#
# COMPACT_ATOMS: atom_id res chain seq x y z
N MET A 1 10.93 28.37 32.77
CA MET A 1 12.16 28.24 31.94
C MET A 1 11.69 27.82 30.54
N SER A 2 12.12 28.48 29.47
CA SER A 2 11.81 28.03 28.11
C SER A 2 12.48 26.70 27.87
N GLN A 3 11.75 25.72 27.32
CA GLN A 3 12.29 24.41 27.00
C GLN A 3 13.39 24.57 25.93
N THR A 4 14.59 24.05 26.19
CA THR A 4 15.71 24.11 25.26
C THR A 4 15.53 23.05 24.16
N ALA A 5 15.78 23.42 22.90
CA ALA A 5 15.70 22.49 21.79
C ALA A 5 16.93 21.58 21.73
N THR A 6 16.70 20.30 21.41
CA THR A 6 17.76 19.33 21.06
C THR A 6 18.10 19.38 19.59
N LEU A 7 17.12 19.69 18.73
CA LEU A 7 17.26 19.82 17.28
C LEU A 7 16.49 21.05 16.80
N ILE A 8 17.12 21.86 15.96
CA ILE A 8 16.48 22.95 15.21
C ILE A 8 16.71 22.73 13.72
N LEU A 9 15.63 22.76 12.94
CA LEU A 9 15.69 22.82 11.49
C LEU A 9 15.30 24.24 11.08
N THR A 10 16.09 24.89 10.22
CA THR A 10 15.92 26.32 9.89
C THR A 10 16.16 26.61 8.42
N HIS A 11 15.73 27.80 7.95
CA HIS A 11 15.83 28.24 6.54
C HIS A 11 15.11 27.27 5.57
N GLY A 12 13.91 26.79 5.96
CA GLY A 12 13.06 25.94 5.12
C GLY A 12 11.74 26.61 4.76
N GLN A 13 10.98 25.93 3.90
CA GLN A 13 9.58 26.22 3.63
C GLN A 13 8.75 25.16 4.36
N ILE A 14 8.37 25.46 5.61
CA ILE A 14 7.74 24.48 6.50
C ILE A 14 6.23 24.64 6.43
N HIS A 15 5.57 23.69 5.76
CA HIS A 15 4.11 23.54 5.72
C HIS A 15 3.66 22.77 6.96
N THR A 16 3.15 23.46 7.94
CA THR A 16 2.84 22.88 9.25
C THR A 16 1.55 22.08 9.28
N LEU A 17 0.64 22.31 8.33
CA LEU A 17 -0.76 21.88 8.33
C LEU A 17 -1.54 22.34 9.58
N ASP A 18 -0.99 23.28 10.33
CA ASP A 18 -1.68 23.97 11.42
C ASP A 18 -2.34 25.24 10.86
N ARG A 19 -3.67 25.29 10.90
CA ARG A 19 -4.44 26.43 10.36
C ARG A 19 -4.09 27.76 11.04
N ALA A 20 -3.62 27.73 12.29
CA ALA A 20 -3.21 28.94 13.01
C ALA A 20 -1.83 29.46 12.59
N ASN A 21 -0.97 28.58 12.07
CA ASN A 21 0.39 28.93 11.62
C ASN A 21 0.79 28.05 10.42
N PRO A 22 0.17 28.22 9.25
CA PRO A 22 0.28 27.25 8.13
C PRO A 22 1.68 27.16 7.51
N LEU A 23 2.48 28.23 7.63
CA LEU A 23 3.83 28.31 7.08
C LEU A 23 4.82 28.82 8.13
N ALA A 24 6.00 28.22 8.18
CA ALA A 24 7.10 28.62 9.05
C ALA A 24 8.45 28.50 8.30
N GLU A 25 9.49 29.16 8.85
CA GLU A 25 10.87 29.10 8.33
C GLU A 25 11.73 28.12 9.11
N ALA A 26 11.32 27.84 10.36
CA ALA A 26 12.08 27.00 11.27
C ALA A 26 11.17 26.25 12.25
N VAL A 27 11.71 25.15 12.82
CA VAL A 27 11.07 24.33 13.85
C VAL A 27 12.09 23.97 14.94
N ALA A 28 11.69 24.10 16.21
CA ALA A 28 12.43 23.64 17.39
C ALA A 28 11.83 22.33 17.91
N ILE A 29 12.69 21.37 18.23
CA ILE A 29 12.33 20.03 18.68
C ILE A 29 13.08 19.72 19.98
N ALA A 30 12.37 19.15 20.96
CA ALA A 30 12.94 18.59 22.17
C ALA A 30 12.11 17.39 22.64
N ASP A 31 12.76 16.40 23.24
CA ASP A 31 12.11 15.22 23.84
C ASP A 31 11.12 14.52 22.89
N GLY A 32 11.48 14.40 21.60
CA GLY A 32 10.65 13.77 20.57
C GLY A 32 9.40 14.58 20.17
N LYS A 33 9.28 15.85 20.59
CA LYS A 33 8.11 16.70 20.33
C LYS A 33 8.49 18.02 19.68
N ILE A 34 7.55 18.58 18.93
CA ILE A 34 7.63 19.95 18.43
C ILE A 34 7.49 20.90 19.63
N VAL A 35 8.49 21.76 19.85
CA VAL A 35 8.45 22.82 20.85
C VAL A 35 7.76 24.05 20.28
N ALA A 36 8.18 24.47 19.08
CA ALA A 36 7.63 25.62 18.38
C ALA A 36 7.95 25.57 16.90
N THR A 37 7.12 26.24 16.10
CA THR A 37 7.37 26.59 14.68
C THR A 37 7.26 28.10 14.51
N GLY A 38 7.97 28.68 13.54
CA GLY A 38 7.92 30.13 13.31
C GLY A 38 9.07 30.66 12.47
N SER A 39 9.36 31.96 12.60
CA SER A 39 10.51 32.59 11.95
C SER A 39 11.84 32.06 12.49
N HIS A 40 12.89 32.18 11.68
CA HIS A 40 14.26 31.83 12.08
C HIS A 40 14.64 32.40 13.43
N ASP A 41 14.53 33.74 13.61
CA ASP A 41 14.96 34.45 14.83
C ASP A 41 14.22 33.95 16.08
N ARG A 42 12.91 33.72 15.96
CA ARG A 42 12.10 33.18 17.07
C ARG A 42 12.57 31.79 17.46
N ILE A 43 12.79 30.91 16.49
CA ILE A 43 13.14 29.53 16.77
C ILE A 43 14.57 29.40 17.27
N MET A 44 15.49 30.21 16.81
CA MET A 44 16.86 30.26 17.34
C MET A 44 16.94 30.66 18.81
N SER A 45 15.93 31.33 19.36
CA SER A 45 15.87 31.64 20.82
C SER A 45 15.72 30.39 21.69
N PHE A 46 15.38 29.21 21.13
CA PHE A 46 15.34 27.93 21.83
C PHE A 46 16.67 27.17 21.78
N ALA A 47 17.67 27.67 21.03
CA ALA A 47 18.99 27.06 20.94
C ALA A 47 19.80 27.26 22.23
N ALA A 48 20.56 26.24 22.62
CA ALA A 48 21.53 26.29 23.69
C ALA A 48 22.78 25.46 23.30
N GLU A 49 23.75 25.40 24.19
CA GLU A 49 24.91 24.54 24.01
C GLU A 49 24.48 23.08 23.85
N GLY A 50 24.91 22.44 22.74
CA GLY A 50 24.52 21.07 22.38
C GLY A 50 23.28 20.95 21.47
N THR A 51 22.58 22.05 21.17
CA THR A 51 21.51 22.01 20.17
C THR A 51 22.07 21.74 18.79
N GLN A 52 21.59 20.68 18.13
CA GLN A 52 21.91 20.43 16.73
C GLN A 52 21.11 21.38 15.83
N ILE A 53 21.79 22.13 14.98
CA ILE A 53 21.15 23.06 14.03
C ILE A 53 21.40 22.55 12.61
N VAL A 54 20.32 22.40 11.84
CA VAL A 54 20.33 21.92 10.45
C VAL A 54 19.77 23.01 9.55
N ASP A 55 20.59 23.45 8.60
CA ASP A 55 20.16 24.38 7.55
C ASP A 55 19.44 23.63 6.44
N LEU A 56 18.15 23.89 6.28
CA LEU A 56 17.27 23.27 5.29
C LEU A 56 17.47 23.78 3.86
N LYS A 57 18.20 24.88 3.68
CA LYS A 57 18.55 25.45 2.36
C LYS A 57 17.34 25.69 1.45
N GLY A 58 16.24 26.12 2.02
CA GLY A 58 15.01 26.43 1.29
C GLY A 58 14.16 25.20 0.89
N HIS A 59 14.52 23.98 1.33
CA HIS A 59 13.71 22.81 1.05
C HIS A 59 12.33 22.88 1.71
N THR A 60 11.36 22.27 1.05
CA THR A 60 10.01 22.09 1.58
C THR A 60 10.00 21.04 2.68
N VAL A 61 9.36 21.36 3.80
CA VAL A 61 9.15 20.45 4.94
C VAL A 61 7.66 20.25 5.18
N ILE A 62 7.28 19.02 5.44
CA ILE A 62 5.91 18.61 5.77
C ILE A 62 5.91 17.75 7.05
N PRO A 63 4.75 17.58 7.73
CA PRO A 63 4.61 16.53 8.73
C PRO A 63 4.92 15.16 8.13
N GLY A 64 5.42 14.25 8.96
CA GLY A 64 5.65 12.87 8.54
C GLY A 64 4.37 12.21 8.02
N LEU A 65 4.49 11.48 6.89
CA LEU A 65 3.39 10.77 6.29
C LEU A 65 2.96 9.59 7.18
N ASN A 66 1.65 9.37 7.28
CA ASN A 66 1.03 8.33 8.08
C ASN A 66 0.09 7.49 7.19
N ASP A 67 0.48 6.28 6.89
CA ASP A 67 -0.32 5.35 6.08
C ASP A 67 -1.46 4.77 6.93
N SER A 68 -2.73 5.04 6.55
CA SER A 68 -3.90 4.54 7.29
C SER A 68 -4.17 3.05 7.10
N HIS A 69 -3.51 2.41 6.12
CA HIS A 69 -3.69 0.99 5.80
C HIS A 69 -2.49 0.43 5.05
N LEU A 70 -1.61 -0.25 5.76
CA LEU A 70 -0.43 -0.89 5.22
C LEU A 70 -0.24 -2.26 5.89
N HIS A 71 0.15 -3.27 5.14
CA HIS A 71 0.54 -4.59 5.68
C HIS A 71 2.05 -4.62 5.96
N LEU A 72 2.52 -3.74 6.86
CA LEU A 72 3.94 -3.51 7.10
C LEU A 72 4.61 -4.69 7.77
N ILE A 73 4.00 -5.25 8.81
CA ILE A 73 4.59 -6.34 9.61
C ILE A 73 4.81 -7.55 8.70
N ARG A 74 3.77 -7.98 7.98
CA ARG A 74 3.88 -9.08 7.01
C ARG A 74 4.82 -8.76 5.85
N GLY A 75 4.70 -7.56 5.27
CA GLY A 75 5.51 -7.12 4.13
C GLY A 75 7.00 -7.06 4.47
N GLY A 76 7.33 -6.59 5.66
CA GLY A 76 8.71 -6.50 6.15
C GLY A 76 9.44 -7.82 6.20
N LEU A 77 8.76 -8.90 6.58
CA LEU A 77 9.37 -10.25 6.67
C LEU A 77 9.98 -10.73 5.35
N ASN A 78 9.43 -10.29 4.21
CA ASN A 78 9.79 -10.79 2.89
C ASN A 78 10.35 -9.72 1.95
N TYR A 79 10.44 -8.45 2.38
CA TYR A 79 10.86 -7.33 1.53
C TYR A 79 12.17 -7.59 0.79
N ASN A 80 13.15 -8.21 1.45
CA ASN A 80 14.45 -8.55 0.85
C ASN A 80 14.41 -9.73 -0.15
N LEU A 81 13.28 -10.42 -0.27
CA LEU A 81 13.08 -11.48 -1.29
C LEU A 81 12.38 -10.97 -2.56
N GLU A 82 11.86 -9.74 -2.52
CA GLU A 82 10.91 -9.27 -3.51
C GLU A 82 11.57 -8.32 -4.51
N LEU A 83 11.55 -8.69 -5.79
CA LEU A 83 11.85 -7.80 -6.90
C LEU A 83 10.61 -6.95 -7.18
N ARG A 84 10.80 -5.63 -7.23
CA ARG A 84 9.67 -4.72 -7.39
C ARG A 84 9.66 -4.05 -8.75
N TRP A 85 8.50 -4.15 -9.43
CA TRP A 85 8.25 -3.48 -10.70
C TRP A 85 7.49 -2.16 -10.54
N GLU A 86 7.24 -1.74 -9.31
CA GLU A 86 6.57 -0.48 -9.00
C GLU A 86 7.31 0.71 -9.61
N GLY A 87 6.60 1.46 -10.45
CA GLY A 87 7.16 2.63 -11.15
C GLY A 87 8.07 2.31 -12.35
N VAL A 88 8.32 1.05 -12.67
CA VAL A 88 9.13 0.65 -13.86
C VAL A 88 8.39 1.06 -15.13
N PRO A 89 9.04 1.82 -16.06
CA PRO A 89 8.33 2.46 -17.17
C PRO A 89 8.11 1.57 -18.38
N SER A 90 8.78 0.43 -18.47
CA SER A 90 8.66 -0.47 -19.62
C SER A 90 8.74 -1.94 -19.22
N LEU A 91 8.05 -2.79 -19.97
CA LEU A 91 8.14 -4.24 -19.81
C LEU A 91 9.55 -4.75 -20.13
N ALA A 92 10.22 -4.14 -21.10
CA ALA A 92 11.60 -4.49 -21.44
C ALA A 92 12.55 -4.26 -20.25
N ASP A 93 12.39 -3.16 -19.50
CA ASP A 93 13.16 -2.92 -18.28
C ASP A 93 12.80 -3.91 -17.17
N ALA A 94 11.50 -4.21 -17.00
CA ALA A 94 11.02 -5.17 -16.02
C ALA A 94 11.60 -6.58 -16.27
N LEU A 95 11.60 -7.04 -17.51
CA LEU A 95 12.19 -8.34 -17.91
C LEU A 95 13.70 -8.37 -17.75
N ARG A 96 14.40 -7.26 -18.07
CA ARG A 96 15.83 -7.13 -17.80
C ARG A 96 16.15 -7.23 -16.30
N MET A 97 15.39 -6.52 -15.45
CA MET A 97 15.53 -6.62 -14.00
C MET A 97 15.29 -8.04 -13.50
N LEU A 98 14.29 -8.74 -14.06
CA LEU A 98 14.00 -10.13 -13.75
C LEU A 98 15.18 -11.04 -14.10
N LYS A 99 15.73 -10.90 -15.32
CA LYS A 99 16.88 -11.67 -15.77
C LYS A 99 18.10 -11.43 -14.89
N ASP A 100 18.45 -10.16 -14.64
CA ASP A 100 19.59 -9.79 -13.80
C ASP A 100 19.44 -10.37 -12.37
N GLN A 101 18.22 -10.45 -11.87
CA GLN A 101 17.96 -11.06 -10.55
C GLN A 101 18.02 -12.57 -10.61
N ALA A 102 17.49 -13.21 -11.65
CA ALA A 102 17.54 -14.67 -11.82
C ALA A 102 18.99 -15.18 -11.85
N ASP A 103 19.88 -14.46 -12.56
CA ASP A 103 21.31 -14.79 -12.67
C ASP A 103 22.04 -14.71 -11.30
N ARG A 104 21.50 -14.00 -10.33
CA ARG A 104 22.06 -13.84 -8.98
C ARG A 104 21.40 -14.70 -7.91
N THR A 105 20.20 -15.21 -8.19
CA THR A 105 19.39 -15.94 -7.20
C THR A 105 19.87 -17.39 -7.09
N PRO A 106 20.41 -17.83 -5.94
CA PRO A 106 20.93 -19.18 -5.80
C PRO A 106 19.80 -20.21 -5.64
N SER A 107 19.98 -21.41 -6.16
CA SER A 107 19.07 -22.52 -5.88
C SER A 107 19.07 -22.86 -4.39
N PRO A 108 17.93 -23.16 -3.75
CA PRO A 108 16.58 -23.34 -4.33
C PRO A 108 15.71 -22.07 -4.29
N GLN A 109 16.30 -20.89 -4.17
CA GLN A 109 15.57 -19.62 -4.05
C GLN A 109 14.80 -19.25 -5.31
N TRP A 110 13.80 -18.39 -5.16
CA TRP A 110 12.93 -17.92 -6.22
C TRP A 110 13.13 -16.43 -6.49
N VAL A 111 12.91 -16.01 -7.73
CA VAL A 111 12.64 -14.61 -8.01
C VAL A 111 11.14 -14.36 -7.83
N ARG A 112 10.80 -13.42 -6.97
CA ARG A 112 9.42 -13.06 -6.66
C ARG A 112 9.18 -11.63 -7.05
N VAL A 113 8.36 -11.40 -8.06
CA VAL A 113 7.85 -10.08 -8.38
C VAL A 113 6.55 -9.92 -7.61
N VAL A 114 6.58 -9.07 -6.60
CA VAL A 114 5.45 -8.81 -5.71
C VAL A 114 5.33 -7.31 -5.51
N GLY A 115 4.11 -6.80 -5.52
CA GLY A 115 3.86 -5.39 -5.29
C GLY A 115 2.93 -4.76 -6.30
N GLY A 116 2.55 -3.52 -6.02
CA GLY A 116 1.61 -2.76 -6.81
C GLY A 116 2.20 -2.28 -8.13
N TRP A 117 2.00 -3.03 -9.16
CA TRP A 117 2.28 -2.64 -10.53
C TRP A 117 1.12 -3.03 -11.44
N SER A 118 0.99 -2.34 -12.55
CA SER A 118 -0.01 -2.62 -13.58
C SER A 118 0.66 -2.56 -14.93
N GLU A 119 0.24 -3.41 -15.88
CA GLU A 119 0.73 -3.38 -17.25
C GLU A 119 0.48 -2.04 -17.94
N PHE A 120 -0.49 -1.28 -17.44
CA PHE A 120 -0.79 0.05 -17.98
C PHE A 120 0.30 1.10 -17.68
N GLN A 121 1.17 0.86 -16.69
CA GLN A 121 2.34 1.72 -16.45
C GLN A 121 3.46 1.52 -17.48
N PHE A 122 3.51 0.33 -18.11
CA PHE A 122 4.53 0.02 -19.10
C PHE A 122 4.26 0.72 -20.44
N ALA A 123 5.32 1.12 -21.12
CA ALA A 123 5.21 1.70 -22.47
C ALA A 123 4.50 0.73 -23.45
N GLU A 124 4.72 -0.56 -23.28
CA GLU A 124 4.11 -1.64 -24.07
C GLU A 124 2.65 -1.90 -23.71
N ARG A 125 2.17 -1.43 -22.54
CA ARG A 125 0.79 -1.54 -22.04
C ARG A 125 0.24 -2.95 -22.12
N ARG A 126 1.05 -3.93 -21.76
CA ARG A 126 0.69 -5.35 -21.71
C ARG A 126 1.42 -6.10 -20.61
N MET A 127 0.87 -7.23 -20.23
CA MET A 127 1.52 -8.20 -19.36
C MET A 127 2.74 -8.86 -20.05
N PRO A 128 3.72 -9.39 -19.30
CA PRO A 128 4.70 -10.32 -19.84
C PRO A 128 4.03 -11.60 -20.27
N THR A 129 4.56 -12.26 -21.30
CA THR A 129 4.17 -13.62 -21.68
C THR A 129 4.91 -14.65 -20.82
N LEU A 130 4.35 -15.86 -20.71
CA LEU A 130 5.02 -16.97 -20.03
C LEU A 130 6.33 -17.37 -20.73
N GLU A 131 6.41 -17.18 -22.04
CA GLU A 131 7.63 -17.40 -22.81
C GLU A 131 8.72 -16.38 -22.45
N GLU A 132 8.38 -15.08 -22.38
CA GLU A 132 9.30 -14.03 -21.96
C GLU A 132 9.85 -14.28 -20.53
N LEU A 133 9.01 -14.81 -19.62
CA LEU A 133 9.47 -15.20 -18.29
C LEU A 133 10.41 -16.41 -18.32
N ASN A 134 10.11 -17.42 -19.18
CA ASN A 134 10.98 -18.57 -19.36
C ASN A 134 12.33 -18.20 -19.99
N ASP A 135 12.33 -17.26 -20.93
CA ASP A 135 13.54 -16.78 -21.59
C ASP A 135 14.41 -15.96 -20.65
N ALA A 136 13.79 -15.12 -19.81
CA ALA A 136 14.49 -14.34 -18.81
C ALA A 136 15.07 -15.20 -17.68
N ALA A 137 14.42 -16.29 -17.30
CA ALA A 137 14.82 -17.16 -16.18
C ALA A 137 14.50 -18.63 -16.48
N PRO A 138 15.28 -19.33 -17.33
CA PRO A 138 14.97 -20.70 -17.74
C PRO A 138 15.05 -21.71 -16.59
N ASP A 139 15.97 -21.54 -15.65
CA ASP A 139 16.29 -22.50 -14.60
C ASP A 139 15.90 -22.03 -13.19
N THR A 140 15.77 -20.73 -12.98
CA THR A 140 15.39 -20.15 -11.67
C THR A 140 13.88 -20.04 -11.58
N PRO A 141 13.23 -20.56 -10.51
CA PRO A 141 11.80 -20.39 -10.32
C PRO A 141 11.40 -18.92 -10.22
N VAL A 142 10.40 -18.51 -11.00
CA VAL A 142 9.86 -17.15 -11.04
C VAL A 142 8.38 -17.17 -10.69
N PHE A 143 7.98 -16.30 -9.77
CA PHE A 143 6.60 -16.01 -9.42
C PHE A 143 6.35 -14.52 -9.61
N VAL A 144 5.45 -14.16 -10.52
CA VAL A 144 5.04 -12.78 -10.78
C VAL A 144 3.60 -12.60 -10.33
N LEU A 145 3.39 -11.85 -9.25
CA LEU A 145 2.06 -11.49 -8.78
C LEU A 145 1.59 -10.23 -9.51
N HIS A 146 0.38 -10.26 -10.04
CA HIS A 146 -0.30 -9.10 -10.59
C HIS A 146 -1.51 -8.78 -9.72
N LEU A 147 -1.42 -7.69 -8.96
CA LEU A 147 -2.47 -7.24 -8.04
C LEU A 147 -3.05 -8.42 -7.23
N TYR A 148 -4.38 -8.57 -7.17
CA TYR A 148 -5.06 -9.71 -6.52
C TYR A 148 -5.65 -10.73 -7.47
N ASP A 149 -5.57 -10.51 -8.76
CA ASP A 149 -6.34 -11.28 -9.73
C ASP A 149 -5.59 -12.48 -10.27
N ARG A 150 -4.26 -12.41 -10.43
CA ARG A 150 -3.50 -13.50 -11.06
C ARG A 150 -2.03 -13.57 -10.66
N ALA A 151 -1.41 -14.71 -10.95
CA ALA A 151 0.03 -14.87 -10.90
C ALA A 151 0.54 -15.66 -12.11
N LEU A 152 1.75 -15.32 -12.53
CA LEU A 152 2.47 -16.00 -13.62
C LEU A 152 3.65 -16.78 -13.03
N LEU A 153 3.73 -18.06 -13.36
CA LEU A 153 4.81 -18.96 -12.99
C LEU A 153 5.55 -19.41 -14.26
N ASN A 154 6.88 -19.29 -14.27
CA ASN A 154 7.67 -19.92 -15.34
C ASN A 154 7.73 -21.44 -15.14
N ARG A 155 8.29 -22.17 -16.10
CA ARG A 155 8.38 -23.66 -16.07
C ARG A 155 9.13 -24.16 -14.83
N ALA A 156 10.19 -23.47 -14.42
CA ALA A 156 10.94 -23.83 -13.22
C ALA A 156 10.09 -23.70 -11.94
N ALA A 157 9.27 -22.65 -11.83
CA ALA A 157 8.36 -22.47 -10.71
C ALA A 157 7.23 -23.50 -10.72
N LEU A 158 6.62 -23.81 -11.88
CA LEU A 158 5.62 -24.88 -12.00
C LEU A 158 6.16 -26.22 -11.48
N LYS A 159 7.41 -26.57 -11.87
CA LYS A 159 8.08 -27.77 -11.37
C LYS A 159 8.29 -27.71 -9.85
N ALA A 160 8.72 -26.55 -9.33
CA ALA A 160 9.01 -26.37 -7.90
C ALA A 160 7.75 -26.47 -7.02
N VAL A 161 6.59 -25.96 -7.49
CA VAL A 161 5.32 -26.06 -6.75
C VAL A 161 4.64 -27.42 -6.89
N GLY A 162 5.02 -28.22 -7.90
CA GLY A 162 4.50 -29.56 -8.14
C GLY A 162 3.08 -29.58 -8.73
N TYR A 163 2.67 -28.53 -9.44
CA TYR A 163 1.36 -28.52 -10.10
C TYR A 163 1.41 -29.38 -11.38
N THR A 164 0.45 -30.29 -11.49
CA THR A 164 0.32 -31.23 -12.62
C THR A 164 -1.11 -31.18 -13.17
N LYS A 165 -1.36 -31.92 -14.23
CA LYS A 165 -2.72 -32.07 -14.79
C LYS A 165 -3.71 -32.74 -13.83
N GLU A 166 -3.20 -33.51 -12.86
CA GLU A 166 -3.99 -34.16 -11.82
C GLU A 166 -4.23 -33.24 -10.58
N THR A 167 -3.54 -32.11 -10.47
CA THR A 167 -3.73 -31.17 -9.36
C THR A 167 -5.10 -30.50 -9.50
N PRO A 168 -6.03 -30.66 -8.53
CA PRO A 168 -7.34 -30.03 -8.62
C PRO A 168 -7.21 -28.51 -8.44
N ASP A 169 -8.15 -27.78 -9.03
CA ASP A 169 -8.29 -26.36 -8.72
C ASP A 169 -8.76 -26.20 -7.26
N PRO A 170 -8.14 -25.31 -6.49
CA PRO A 170 -8.59 -25.03 -5.15
C PRO A 170 -9.89 -24.21 -5.17
N VAL A 171 -10.64 -24.29 -4.07
CA VAL A 171 -11.84 -23.45 -3.91
C VAL A 171 -11.45 -21.97 -4.01
N GLY A 172 -12.13 -21.24 -4.90
CA GLY A 172 -11.86 -19.82 -5.14
C GLY A 172 -10.60 -19.54 -5.95
N GLY A 173 -10.10 -20.49 -6.73
CA GLY A 173 -8.96 -20.29 -7.61
C GLY A 173 -8.93 -21.25 -8.79
N GLU A 174 -8.14 -20.92 -9.81
CA GLU A 174 -7.97 -21.72 -11.01
C GLU A 174 -6.49 -21.86 -11.36
N ILE A 175 -6.08 -23.09 -11.71
CA ILE A 175 -4.82 -23.39 -12.38
C ILE A 175 -5.13 -23.49 -13.87
N VAL A 176 -4.79 -22.46 -14.62
CA VAL A 176 -5.07 -22.44 -16.07
C VAL A 176 -4.30 -23.56 -16.79
N ARG A 177 -5.01 -24.32 -17.64
CA ARG A 177 -4.47 -25.48 -18.36
C ARG A 177 -4.55 -25.31 -19.87
N ASP A 178 -3.61 -25.91 -20.56
CA ASP A 178 -3.63 -26.04 -22.03
C ASP A 178 -4.69 -27.07 -22.51
N SER A 179 -4.84 -27.20 -23.81
CA SER A 179 -5.79 -28.15 -24.44
C SER A 179 -5.52 -29.63 -24.09
N ARG A 180 -4.35 -29.94 -23.52
CA ARG A 180 -3.95 -31.27 -23.06
C ARG A 180 -4.11 -31.47 -21.57
N GLY A 181 -4.60 -30.44 -20.87
CA GLY A 181 -4.80 -30.44 -19.42
C GLY A 181 -3.56 -30.10 -18.59
N ASN A 182 -2.44 -29.70 -19.19
CA ASN A 182 -1.24 -29.35 -18.45
C ASN A 182 -1.33 -27.91 -17.93
N PRO A 183 -0.86 -27.60 -16.69
CA PRO A 183 -0.78 -26.24 -16.20
C PRO A 183 0.07 -25.36 -17.12
N THR A 184 -0.45 -24.19 -17.49
CA THR A 184 0.25 -23.23 -18.34
C THR A 184 1.27 -22.40 -17.57
N GLY A 185 1.07 -22.22 -16.28
CA GLY A 185 1.82 -21.29 -15.42
C GLY A 185 1.00 -20.08 -14.97
N MET A 186 -0.21 -19.91 -15.50
CA MET A 186 -1.14 -18.88 -15.02
C MET A 186 -2.00 -19.43 -13.88
N LEU A 187 -2.11 -18.66 -12.82
CA LEU A 187 -3.05 -18.85 -11.71
C LEU A 187 -4.02 -17.69 -11.67
N ILE A 188 -5.30 -17.96 -11.44
CA ILE A 188 -6.38 -16.95 -11.38
C ILE A 188 -7.09 -17.05 -10.05
N ALA A 189 -7.29 -15.91 -9.39
CA ALA A 189 -8.13 -15.76 -8.21
C ALA A 189 -9.62 -15.76 -8.61
N LYS A 190 -10.49 -16.49 -7.86
CA LYS A 190 -11.93 -16.59 -8.10
C LYS A 190 -12.69 -16.88 -6.80
N PRO A 191 -13.17 -15.94 -6.05
CA PRO A 191 -12.96 -14.48 -6.08
C PRO A 191 -11.81 -14.01 -5.16
N ASN A 192 -11.14 -14.91 -4.42
CA ASN A 192 -10.13 -14.53 -3.46
C ASN A 192 -8.72 -14.98 -3.89
N ALA A 193 -7.72 -14.28 -3.40
CA ALA A 193 -6.31 -14.49 -3.78
C ALA A 193 -5.63 -15.69 -3.08
N MET A 194 -6.37 -16.60 -2.43
CA MET A 194 -5.80 -17.72 -1.67
C MET A 194 -4.87 -18.61 -2.49
N ILE A 195 -5.24 -18.93 -3.74
CA ILE A 195 -4.38 -19.72 -4.63
C ILE A 195 -3.04 -19.03 -4.87
N LEU A 196 -3.03 -17.70 -5.01
CA LEU A 196 -1.83 -16.91 -5.29
C LEU A 196 -0.90 -16.94 -4.08
N TYR A 197 -1.45 -16.68 -2.89
CA TYR A 197 -0.67 -16.66 -1.65
C TYR A 197 -0.21 -18.03 -1.19
N ALA A 198 -1.07 -19.04 -1.29
CA ALA A 198 -0.70 -20.41 -0.97
C ALA A 198 0.41 -20.93 -1.90
N THR A 199 0.41 -20.51 -3.16
CA THR A 199 1.49 -20.85 -4.10
C THR A 199 2.78 -20.10 -3.75
N LEU A 200 2.71 -18.81 -3.50
CA LEU A 200 3.86 -18.01 -3.08
C LEU A 200 4.50 -18.55 -1.78
N ALA A 201 3.67 -19.01 -0.84
CA ALA A 201 4.12 -19.59 0.43
C ALA A 201 4.88 -20.91 0.30
N LYS A 202 4.81 -21.60 -0.86
CA LYS A 202 5.63 -22.79 -1.15
C LYS A 202 7.09 -22.45 -1.43
N GLY A 203 7.39 -21.19 -1.75
CA GLY A 203 8.77 -20.74 -1.95
C GLY A 203 9.55 -20.66 -0.63
N PRO A 204 10.90 -20.73 -0.71
CA PRO A 204 11.76 -20.67 0.47
C PRO A 204 11.56 -19.39 1.27
N LYS A 205 11.53 -19.50 2.59
CA LYS A 205 11.42 -18.36 3.53
C LYS A 205 12.80 -17.89 3.97
N LEU A 206 12.91 -16.64 4.39
CA LEU A 206 14.09 -16.13 5.07
C LEU A 206 14.18 -16.72 6.50
N PRO A 207 15.39 -17.07 6.99
CA PRO A 207 15.63 -17.28 8.42
C PRO A 207 15.28 -16.04 9.26
N LEU A 208 14.99 -16.22 10.54
CA LEU A 208 14.52 -15.14 11.43
C LEU A 208 15.45 -13.92 11.48
N ASP A 209 16.76 -14.14 11.55
CA ASP A 209 17.77 -13.07 11.55
C ASP A 209 17.74 -12.25 10.23
N LEU A 210 17.50 -12.90 9.11
CA LEU A 210 17.34 -12.23 7.82
C LEU A 210 15.97 -11.55 7.68
N GLN A 211 14.92 -12.06 8.35
CA GLN A 211 13.63 -11.35 8.42
C GLN A 211 13.73 -10.05 9.24
N VAL A 212 14.53 -10.04 10.32
CA VAL A 212 14.85 -8.81 11.06
C VAL A 212 15.52 -7.79 10.13
N ASN A 213 16.54 -8.22 9.36
CA ASN A 213 17.20 -7.36 8.38
C ASN A 213 16.23 -6.86 7.30
N SER A 214 15.40 -7.76 6.78
CA SER A 214 14.38 -7.44 5.76
C SER A 214 13.40 -6.37 6.24
N THR A 215 12.87 -6.51 7.46
CA THR A 215 11.94 -5.53 8.06
C THR A 215 12.61 -4.17 8.27
N ARG A 216 13.87 -4.14 8.69
CA ARG A 216 14.65 -2.89 8.82
C ARG A 216 14.88 -2.21 7.46
N GLN A 217 15.17 -2.99 6.40
CA GLN A 217 15.31 -2.45 5.04
C GLN A 217 13.98 -1.87 4.54
N PHE A 218 12.87 -2.53 4.83
CA PHE A 218 11.56 -2.01 4.45
C PHE A 218 11.21 -0.71 5.19
N MET A 219 11.41 -0.64 6.51
CA MET A 219 11.21 0.62 7.25
C MET A 219 12.09 1.75 6.72
N ARG A 220 13.35 1.45 6.36
CA ARG A 220 14.24 2.45 5.76
C ARG A 220 13.72 2.95 4.40
N GLU A 221 13.18 2.06 3.59
CA GLU A 221 12.55 2.43 2.31
C GLU A 221 11.30 3.30 2.54
N LEU A 222 10.47 2.96 3.52
CA LEU A 222 9.34 3.79 3.89
C LEU A 222 9.78 5.19 4.37
N ASN A 223 10.85 5.27 5.18
CA ASN A 223 11.42 6.56 5.59
C ASN A 223 11.98 7.34 4.40
N ARG A 224 12.57 6.69 3.39
CA ARG A 224 13.01 7.32 2.14
C ARG A 224 11.84 7.96 1.38
N LEU A 225 10.66 7.39 1.49
CA LEU A 225 9.44 7.92 0.88
C LEU A 225 8.71 8.93 1.80
N GLY A 226 9.21 9.16 3.02
CA GLY A 226 8.66 10.13 3.95
C GLY A 226 7.62 9.57 4.92
N LEU A 227 7.40 8.24 4.95
CA LEU A 227 6.54 7.64 5.97
C LEU A 227 7.26 7.62 7.32
N THR A 228 6.56 8.08 8.34
CA THR A 228 7.00 8.06 9.74
C THR A 228 6.08 7.22 10.61
N SER A 229 4.87 6.95 10.12
CA SER A 229 3.85 6.16 10.79
C SER A 229 3.08 5.30 9.80
N ALA A 230 2.60 4.15 10.26
CA ALA A 230 1.67 3.30 9.53
C ALA A 230 0.68 2.64 10.49
N ILE A 231 -0.55 2.43 10.00
CA ILE A 231 -1.53 1.57 10.66
C ILE A 231 -1.48 0.23 9.94
N ASP A 232 -0.95 -0.78 10.63
CA ASP A 232 -0.89 -2.13 10.09
C ASP A 232 -2.28 -2.77 10.13
N ALA A 233 -2.77 -3.19 8.97
CA ALA A 233 -4.10 -3.76 8.81
C ALA A 233 -4.16 -5.26 9.15
N GLY A 234 -3.08 -5.82 9.69
CA GLY A 234 -2.93 -7.25 9.87
C GLY A 234 -2.69 -7.96 8.53
N GLY A 235 -3.15 -9.17 8.41
CA GLY A 235 -3.10 -9.88 7.14
C GLY A 235 -3.30 -11.38 7.25
N GLY A 236 -3.77 -12.00 6.17
CA GLY A 236 -3.86 -13.45 6.08
C GLY A 236 -2.49 -14.13 6.20
N PHE A 237 -2.48 -15.34 6.78
CA PHE A 237 -1.28 -16.12 7.09
C PHE A 237 -0.33 -15.46 8.10
N GLN A 238 -0.86 -14.62 8.98
CA GLN A 238 -0.11 -13.96 10.04
C GLN A 238 -0.83 -14.15 11.37
N ASN A 239 -0.37 -15.13 12.15
CA ASN A 239 -0.96 -15.44 13.45
C ASN A 239 -0.42 -14.51 14.54
N TYR A 240 -1.30 -14.01 15.40
CA TYR A 240 -0.89 -13.28 16.58
C TYR A 240 -0.96 -14.19 17.82
N PRO A 241 0.08 -14.21 18.66
CA PRO A 241 1.30 -13.37 18.62
C PRO A 241 2.49 -13.97 17.82
N GLU A 242 2.41 -15.19 17.32
CA GLU A 242 3.57 -15.98 16.87
C GLU A 242 4.32 -15.32 15.70
N ASP A 243 3.62 -14.76 14.72
CA ASP A 243 4.24 -14.15 13.53
C ASP A 243 4.61 -12.66 13.75
N TYR A 244 4.41 -12.15 14.99
CA TYR A 244 4.78 -10.77 15.37
C TYR A 244 6.14 -10.67 16.08
N GLU A 245 6.81 -11.80 16.37
CA GLU A 245 8.09 -11.86 17.09
C GLU A 245 9.14 -10.90 16.50
N ILE A 246 9.24 -10.80 15.18
CA ILE A 246 10.24 -9.96 14.50
C ILE A 246 10.03 -8.48 14.82
N ILE A 247 8.80 -7.98 14.72
CA ILE A 247 8.52 -6.58 15.01
C ILE A 247 8.64 -6.26 16.49
N GLU A 248 8.26 -7.19 17.36
CA GLU A 248 8.43 -7.06 18.81
C GLU A 248 9.90 -7.02 19.20
N GLN A 249 10.74 -7.86 18.56
CA GLN A 249 12.19 -7.82 18.76
C GLN A 249 12.80 -6.48 18.35
N LEU A 250 12.36 -5.92 17.20
CA LEU A 250 12.82 -4.61 16.74
C LEU A 250 12.40 -3.50 17.69
N HIS A 251 11.17 -3.55 18.20
CA HIS A 251 10.67 -2.61 19.20
C HIS A 251 11.46 -2.70 20.51
N ALA A 252 11.66 -3.90 21.03
CA ALA A 252 12.41 -4.13 22.29
C ALA A 252 13.88 -3.67 22.21
N LYS A 253 14.45 -3.58 21.00
CA LYS A 253 15.84 -3.12 20.76
C LYS A 253 15.94 -1.66 20.32
N ASP A 254 14.87 -0.87 20.39
CA ASP A 254 14.80 0.53 19.92
C ASP A 254 15.26 0.68 18.45
N GLN A 255 14.89 -0.28 17.59
CA GLN A 255 15.26 -0.30 16.17
C GLN A 255 14.10 0.08 15.23
N MET A 256 12.99 0.54 15.78
CA MET A 256 11.87 1.05 15.02
C MET A 256 12.17 2.43 14.45
N THR A 257 11.94 2.61 13.17
CA THR A 257 12.07 3.91 12.48
C THR A 257 10.75 4.37 11.86
N VAL A 258 9.72 3.56 11.98
CA VAL A 258 8.32 3.86 11.64
C VAL A 258 7.47 3.50 12.84
N ARG A 259 6.53 4.37 13.21
CA ARG A 259 5.54 4.08 14.26
C ARG A 259 4.47 3.16 13.70
N ILE A 260 4.10 2.12 14.43
CA ILE A 260 3.12 1.13 14.00
C ILE A 260 1.99 1.02 15.02
N ALA A 261 0.76 1.29 14.57
CA ALA A 261 -0.46 0.92 15.26
C ALA A 261 -1.06 -0.30 14.54
N TYR A 262 -1.05 -1.49 15.18
CA TYR A 262 -1.44 -2.72 14.50
C TYR A 262 -2.85 -3.17 14.85
N ASN A 263 -3.54 -3.74 13.85
CA ASN A 263 -4.84 -4.37 14.01
C ASN A 263 -4.71 -5.89 13.90
N LEU A 264 -5.59 -6.62 14.56
CA LEU A 264 -5.57 -8.08 14.56
C LEU A 264 -6.58 -8.64 13.57
N PHE A 265 -6.08 -9.44 12.65
CA PHE A 265 -6.78 -10.05 11.52
C PHE A 265 -7.04 -11.53 11.82
N THR A 266 -8.32 -11.96 11.84
CA THR A 266 -8.65 -13.36 12.09
C THR A 266 -8.06 -14.30 11.03
N GLN A 267 -7.64 -15.49 11.44
CA GLN A 267 -6.98 -16.48 10.58
C GLN A 267 -7.84 -17.72 10.35
N ARG A 268 -8.90 -17.94 11.16
CA ARG A 268 -9.63 -19.20 11.23
C ARG A 268 -11.10 -19.00 10.82
N PRO A 269 -11.48 -19.33 9.56
CA PRO A 269 -12.87 -19.26 9.14
C PRO A 269 -13.80 -20.03 10.09
N LYS A 270 -14.94 -19.41 10.46
CA LYS A 270 -15.95 -19.93 11.41
C LYS A 270 -15.50 -19.99 12.88
N GLN A 271 -14.31 -19.49 13.20
CA GLN A 271 -13.79 -19.35 14.57
C GLN A 271 -13.35 -17.90 14.86
N GLU A 272 -13.85 -16.95 14.08
CA GLU A 272 -13.45 -15.55 14.16
C GLU A 272 -13.76 -14.95 15.53
N LEU A 273 -14.94 -15.25 16.09
CA LEU A 273 -15.32 -14.79 17.43
C LEU A 273 -14.36 -15.29 18.50
N GLU A 274 -13.96 -16.57 18.45
CA GLU A 274 -12.99 -17.15 19.39
C GLU A 274 -11.62 -16.46 19.31
N ASP A 275 -11.19 -16.04 18.10
CA ASP A 275 -9.96 -15.28 17.94
C ASP A 275 -10.08 -13.92 18.67
N PHE A 276 -11.17 -13.18 18.46
CA PHE A 276 -11.37 -11.88 19.10
C PHE A 276 -11.59 -11.99 20.61
N GLU A 277 -12.32 -12.99 21.11
CA GLU A 277 -12.46 -13.27 22.55
C GLU A 277 -11.08 -13.45 23.19
N ARG A 278 -10.24 -14.30 22.59
CA ARG A 278 -8.87 -14.51 23.05
C ARG A 278 -8.04 -13.23 23.07
N TRP A 279 -8.11 -12.40 22.01
CA TRP A 279 -7.30 -11.20 21.91
C TRP A 279 -7.77 -10.06 22.82
N THR A 280 -9.09 -9.92 23.04
CA THR A 280 -9.62 -8.92 23.98
C THR A 280 -9.27 -9.25 25.44
N ASP A 281 -9.01 -10.52 25.75
CA ASP A 281 -8.48 -10.95 27.05
C ASP A 281 -6.97 -10.66 27.19
N MET A 282 -6.22 -10.76 26.09
CA MET A 282 -4.75 -10.61 26.10
C MET A 282 -4.30 -9.15 26.03
N LEU A 283 -5.02 -8.29 25.32
CA LEU A 283 -4.62 -6.94 24.96
C LEU A 283 -5.70 -5.91 25.26
N LYS A 284 -5.25 -4.65 25.35
CA LYS A 284 -6.15 -3.48 25.38
C LYS A 284 -5.82 -2.56 24.20
N PRO A 285 -6.81 -1.92 23.56
CA PRO A 285 -6.56 -0.89 22.58
C PRO A 285 -5.65 0.21 23.14
N GLY A 286 -4.64 0.62 22.36
CA GLY A 286 -3.63 1.58 22.78
C GLY A 286 -2.51 1.00 23.66
N GLN A 287 -2.55 -0.29 24.02
CA GLN A 287 -1.47 -0.94 24.77
C GLN A 287 -0.19 -0.99 23.95
N GLY A 288 0.94 -0.58 24.56
CA GLY A 288 2.25 -0.49 23.94
C GLY A 288 2.89 0.89 24.11
N THR A 289 3.66 1.31 23.13
CA THR A 289 4.36 2.61 23.12
C THR A 289 3.93 3.46 21.93
N ASP A 290 4.51 4.67 21.80
CA ASP A 290 4.31 5.50 20.62
C ASP A 290 4.91 4.92 19.34
N PHE A 291 5.80 3.92 19.45
CA PHE A 291 6.38 3.24 18.29
C PHE A 291 5.68 1.95 17.90
N TYR A 292 5.09 1.24 18.85
CA TYR A 292 4.43 -0.03 18.57
C TYR A 292 3.30 -0.27 19.58
N ARG A 293 2.07 -0.37 19.07
CA ARG A 293 0.90 -0.52 19.94
C ARG A 293 -0.28 -1.20 19.27
N ALA A 294 -1.07 -1.87 20.07
CA ALA A 294 -2.34 -2.45 19.63
C ALA A 294 -3.33 -1.34 19.27
N ASN A 295 -3.94 -1.41 18.08
CA ASN A 295 -4.96 -0.47 17.63
C ASN A 295 -6.37 -1.03 17.78
N GLY A 296 -6.64 -2.21 17.25
CA GLY A 296 -7.97 -2.81 17.28
C GLY A 296 -8.08 -4.10 16.47
N ALA A 297 -9.28 -4.39 16.00
CA ALA A 297 -9.64 -5.56 15.22
C ALA A 297 -9.76 -5.26 13.71
N GLY A 298 -9.50 -6.24 12.88
CA GLY A 298 -9.70 -6.20 11.41
C GLY A 298 -8.40 -6.08 10.65
N GLU A 299 -8.43 -5.92 9.35
CA GLU A 299 -9.58 -5.62 8.46
C GLU A 299 -10.60 -6.78 8.27
N MET A 300 -10.22 -8.00 8.51
CA MET A 300 -11.13 -9.14 8.42
C MET A 300 -11.74 -9.43 9.79
N LEU A 301 -13.04 -9.17 9.93
CA LEU A 301 -13.81 -9.52 11.13
C LEU A 301 -14.46 -10.90 11.00
N VAL A 302 -15.06 -11.19 9.85
CA VAL A 302 -15.59 -12.51 9.49
C VAL A 302 -15.30 -12.79 8.01
N PHE A 303 -14.91 -14.00 7.68
CA PHE A 303 -14.59 -14.36 6.29
C PHE A 303 -15.82 -14.31 5.38
N SER A 304 -17.02 -14.46 5.92
CA SER A 304 -18.26 -14.34 5.15
C SER A 304 -18.57 -12.92 4.68
N ALA A 305 -17.95 -11.89 5.27
CA ALA A 305 -18.08 -10.50 4.84
C ALA A 305 -17.01 -10.05 3.82
N ALA A 306 -16.14 -10.95 3.36
CA ALA A 306 -15.11 -10.63 2.41
C ALA A 306 -15.70 -10.32 1.02
N ASP A 307 -15.60 -9.08 0.60
CA ASP A 307 -16.04 -8.58 -0.71
C ASP A 307 -14.85 -8.07 -1.53
N PHE A 308 -13.80 -8.90 -1.60
CA PHE A 308 -12.55 -8.53 -2.27
C PHE A 308 -12.80 -7.94 -3.66
N GLU A 309 -12.08 -6.87 -3.94
CA GLU A 309 -12.13 -6.20 -5.24
C GLU A 309 -11.49 -7.09 -6.31
N ASP A 310 -12.28 -7.38 -7.30
CA ASP A 310 -11.84 -7.92 -8.58
C ASP A 310 -12.75 -7.34 -9.66
N PHE A 311 -12.31 -6.24 -10.25
CA PHE A 311 -13.10 -5.56 -11.28
C PHE A 311 -13.12 -6.34 -12.62
N LEU A 312 -12.43 -7.47 -12.68
CA LEU A 312 -12.50 -8.41 -13.81
C LEU A 312 -13.62 -9.44 -13.63
N GLN A 313 -14.11 -9.64 -12.40
CA GLN A 313 -15.17 -10.58 -12.06
C GLN A 313 -16.48 -9.86 -11.69
N PRO A 314 -17.64 -10.55 -11.71
CA PRO A 314 -18.86 -10.03 -11.12
C PRO A 314 -18.66 -9.69 -9.64
N ARG A 315 -19.39 -8.66 -9.16
CA ARG A 315 -19.40 -8.32 -7.73
C ARG A 315 -19.79 -9.54 -6.90
N PRO A 316 -19.10 -9.82 -5.78
CA PRO A 316 -19.43 -10.96 -4.93
C PRO A 316 -20.81 -10.77 -4.30
N ASP A 317 -21.59 -11.85 -4.25
CA ASP A 317 -22.80 -11.93 -3.43
C ASP A 317 -22.41 -12.55 -2.09
N LEU A 318 -22.43 -11.75 -1.03
CA LEU A 318 -22.07 -12.22 0.31
C LEU A 318 -23.07 -13.30 0.78
N PRO A 319 -22.59 -14.40 1.38
CA PRO A 319 -23.41 -15.56 1.71
C PRO A 319 -24.51 -15.22 2.71
N GLN A 320 -25.57 -16.03 2.70
CA GLN A 320 -26.59 -15.97 3.75
C GLN A 320 -25.97 -16.28 5.11
N GLY A 321 -26.36 -15.52 6.13
CA GLY A 321 -25.83 -15.66 7.48
C GLY A 321 -24.58 -14.84 7.76
N MET A 322 -24.06 -14.10 6.77
CA MET A 322 -22.98 -13.14 7.00
C MET A 322 -23.34 -12.15 8.11
N GLU A 323 -24.55 -11.62 8.09
CA GLU A 323 -25.03 -10.67 9.08
C GLU A 323 -25.00 -11.22 10.50
N ASP A 324 -25.42 -12.47 10.69
CA ASP A 324 -25.41 -13.12 12.01
C ASP A 324 -23.99 -13.37 12.53
N GLU A 325 -23.06 -13.72 11.64
CA GLU A 325 -21.65 -13.91 11.99
C GLU A 325 -20.99 -12.57 12.35
N LEU A 326 -21.20 -11.56 11.52
CA LEU A 326 -20.66 -10.22 11.74
C LEU A 326 -21.24 -9.58 13.00
N GLU A 327 -22.55 -9.71 13.24
CA GLU A 327 -23.19 -9.18 14.44
C GLU A 327 -22.55 -9.70 15.72
N ARG A 328 -22.29 -11.00 15.82
CA ARG A 328 -21.67 -11.60 17.01
C ARG A 328 -20.30 -11.02 17.30
N VAL A 329 -19.47 -10.87 16.26
CA VAL A 329 -18.13 -10.30 16.40
C VAL A 329 -18.20 -8.82 16.76
N VAL A 330 -19.03 -8.04 16.07
CA VAL A 330 -19.15 -6.59 16.32
C VAL A 330 -19.71 -6.32 17.71
N ARG A 331 -20.70 -7.09 18.19
CA ARG A 331 -21.21 -6.98 19.58
C ARG A 331 -20.08 -7.18 20.58
N HIS A 332 -19.29 -8.24 20.43
CA HIS A 332 -18.16 -8.53 21.30
C HIS A 332 -17.14 -7.36 21.32
N LEU A 333 -16.77 -6.84 20.14
CA LEU A 333 -15.82 -5.74 20.04
C LEU A 333 -16.35 -4.44 20.66
N VAL A 334 -17.63 -4.12 20.46
CA VAL A 334 -18.27 -2.93 21.04
C VAL A 334 -18.40 -3.04 22.57
N GLU A 335 -18.77 -4.19 23.12
CA GLU A 335 -18.83 -4.47 24.55
C GLU A 335 -17.47 -4.28 25.23
N HIS A 336 -16.38 -4.69 24.56
CA HIS A 336 -15.01 -4.54 25.04
C HIS A 336 -14.36 -3.19 24.67
N ARG A 337 -15.11 -2.29 23.99
CA ARG A 337 -14.61 -0.98 23.51
C ARG A 337 -13.38 -1.11 22.61
N TRP A 338 -13.33 -2.14 21.78
CA TRP A 338 -12.27 -2.34 20.79
C TRP A 338 -12.59 -1.61 19.50
N PRO A 339 -11.71 -0.69 19.04
CA PRO A 339 -11.79 -0.14 17.69
C PRO A 339 -11.76 -1.27 16.66
N PHE A 340 -12.49 -1.10 15.56
CA PHE A 340 -12.49 -2.12 14.53
C PHE A 340 -12.59 -1.51 13.13
N ARG A 341 -12.06 -2.25 12.19
CA ARG A 341 -12.08 -1.94 10.76
C ARG A 341 -12.56 -3.13 9.96
N LEU A 342 -13.15 -2.87 8.81
CA LEU A 342 -13.68 -3.91 7.94
C LEU A 342 -13.41 -3.58 6.48
N HIS A 343 -12.81 -4.53 5.77
CA HIS A 343 -12.66 -4.51 4.32
C HIS A 343 -14.03 -4.40 3.67
N ALA A 344 -14.24 -3.42 2.80
CA ALA A 344 -15.50 -3.21 2.10
C ALA A 344 -15.27 -2.43 0.80
N THR A 345 -15.55 -3.07 -0.32
CA THR A 345 -15.36 -2.50 -1.67
C THR A 345 -16.66 -1.99 -2.26
N TYR A 346 -17.72 -2.79 -2.17
CA TYR A 346 -18.95 -2.58 -2.92
C TYR A 346 -20.08 -2.03 -2.05
N ASP A 347 -20.85 -1.08 -2.61
CA ASP A 347 -21.96 -0.41 -1.91
C ASP A 347 -23.01 -1.39 -1.38
N GLU A 348 -23.26 -2.47 -2.12
CA GLU A 348 -24.21 -3.53 -1.73
C GLU A 348 -23.73 -4.26 -0.47
N SER A 349 -22.44 -4.60 -0.40
CA SER A 349 -21.81 -5.20 0.79
C SER A 349 -21.82 -4.23 1.97
N ILE A 350 -21.42 -2.98 1.72
CA ILE A 350 -21.43 -1.90 2.73
C ILE A 350 -22.82 -1.70 3.31
N SER A 351 -23.87 -1.71 2.47
CA SER A 351 -25.26 -1.58 2.95
C SER A 351 -25.63 -2.67 3.95
N ARG A 352 -25.30 -3.94 3.66
CA ARG A 352 -25.58 -5.09 4.52
C ARG A 352 -24.79 -5.03 5.83
N MET A 353 -23.51 -4.62 5.75
CA MET A 353 -22.66 -4.44 6.94
C MET A 353 -23.18 -3.30 7.83
N LEU A 354 -23.62 -2.19 7.24
CA LEU A 354 -24.21 -1.07 7.98
C LEU A 354 -25.53 -1.46 8.67
N ASP A 355 -26.36 -2.32 8.06
CA ASP A 355 -27.57 -2.84 8.72
C ASP A 355 -27.23 -3.56 10.03
N VAL A 356 -26.12 -4.33 10.04
CA VAL A 356 -25.60 -4.97 11.26
C VAL A 356 -25.12 -3.94 12.28
N PHE A 357 -24.32 -2.95 11.83
CA PHE A 357 -23.76 -1.93 12.74
C PHE A 357 -24.86 -1.08 13.38
N GLU A 358 -25.86 -0.68 12.60
CA GLU A 358 -27.05 0.03 13.11
C GLU A 358 -27.84 -0.80 14.12
N LYS A 359 -27.99 -2.11 13.88
CA LYS A 359 -28.64 -3.04 14.80
C LYS A 359 -27.87 -3.10 16.12
N VAL A 360 -26.56 -3.32 16.06
CA VAL A 360 -25.71 -3.38 17.26
C VAL A 360 -25.72 -2.05 18.00
N ASN A 361 -25.60 -0.91 17.28
CA ASN A 361 -25.57 0.42 17.90
C ASN A 361 -26.88 0.78 18.62
N ARG A 362 -28.05 0.24 18.20
CA ARG A 362 -29.32 0.43 18.92
C ARG A 362 -29.29 -0.25 20.27
N ASP A 363 -28.67 -1.42 20.36
CA ASP A 363 -28.63 -2.22 21.60
C ASP A 363 -27.45 -1.80 22.49
N ILE A 364 -26.31 -1.57 21.89
CA ILE A 364 -25.04 -1.22 22.55
C ILE A 364 -24.45 -0.02 21.83
N PRO A 365 -24.73 1.21 22.28
CA PRO A 365 -24.27 2.42 21.58
C PRO A 365 -22.75 2.49 21.41
N PHE A 366 -22.31 2.85 20.21
CA PHE A 366 -20.88 2.97 19.88
C PHE A 366 -20.18 4.11 20.65
N ASN A 367 -20.89 5.21 20.93
CA ASN A 367 -20.45 6.30 21.84
C ASN A 367 -18.98 6.70 21.63
N GLY A 368 -18.62 7.11 20.40
CA GLY A 368 -17.27 7.54 20.06
C GLY A 368 -16.24 6.43 19.94
N LEU A 369 -16.65 5.16 19.93
CA LEU A 369 -15.78 4.06 19.52
C LEU A 369 -15.36 4.28 18.06
N HIS A 370 -14.06 4.26 17.77
CA HIS A 370 -13.57 4.36 16.41
C HIS A 370 -13.83 3.04 15.67
N TRP A 371 -14.54 3.15 14.57
CA TRP A 371 -14.73 2.08 13.61
C TRP A 371 -14.71 2.65 12.20
N PHE A 372 -14.33 1.88 11.21
CA PHE A 372 -14.24 2.40 9.86
C PHE A 372 -14.24 1.29 8.80
N PHE A 373 -14.68 1.66 7.61
CA PHE A 373 -14.46 0.85 6.43
C PHE A 373 -13.11 1.15 5.80
N ASP A 374 -12.50 0.13 5.27
CA ASP A 374 -11.37 0.23 4.36
C ASP A 374 -11.87 0.22 2.92
N HIS A 375 -11.21 0.99 2.05
CA HIS A 375 -11.39 1.03 0.61
C HIS A 375 -12.63 1.80 0.15
N ALA A 376 -13.81 1.24 0.29
CA ALA A 376 -15.11 1.84 -0.03
C ALA A 376 -15.21 2.39 -1.46
N GLU A 377 -14.64 1.70 -2.47
CA GLU A 377 -14.51 2.21 -3.84
C GLU A 377 -15.85 2.60 -4.44
N THR A 378 -16.89 1.80 -4.25
CA THR A 378 -18.18 2.07 -4.90
C THR A 378 -19.26 2.56 -3.94
N ILE A 379 -18.86 3.05 -2.75
CA ILE A 379 -19.81 3.55 -1.74
C ILE A 379 -20.67 4.70 -2.29
N THR A 380 -21.96 4.68 -2.02
CA THR A 380 -22.88 5.75 -2.39
C THR A 380 -23.01 6.82 -1.30
N GLU A 381 -23.46 8.01 -1.67
CA GLU A 381 -23.73 9.12 -0.75
C GLU A 381 -24.61 8.68 0.44
N ARG A 382 -25.67 7.91 0.18
CA ARG A 382 -26.56 7.35 1.20
C ARG A 382 -25.79 6.55 2.27
N ASN A 383 -24.85 5.70 1.85
CA ASN A 383 -24.08 4.90 2.78
C ASN A 383 -22.98 5.71 3.48
N ILE A 384 -22.42 6.74 2.84
CA ILE A 384 -21.53 7.70 3.50
C ILE A 384 -22.26 8.43 4.64
N GLU A 385 -23.50 8.88 4.42
CA GLU A 385 -24.34 9.49 5.47
C GLU A 385 -24.60 8.54 6.63
N ARG A 386 -24.81 7.24 6.38
CA ARG A 386 -24.97 6.21 7.41
C ARG A 386 -23.70 6.01 8.23
N VAL A 387 -22.53 5.98 7.56
CA VAL A 387 -21.23 5.93 8.24
C VAL A 387 -21.08 7.12 9.17
N LYS A 388 -21.36 8.33 8.70
CA LYS A 388 -21.34 9.55 9.52
C LYS A 388 -22.27 9.47 10.71
N ALA A 389 -23.53 9.05 10.48
CA ALA A 389 -24.56 8.95 11.53
C ALA A 389 -24.16 7.98 12.67
N LEU A 390 -23.39 6.96 12.35
CA LEU A 390 -22.83 6.01 13.32
C LEU A 390 -21.48 6.45 13.93
N GLY A 391 -20.94 7.61 13.52
CA GLY A 391 -19.64 8.12 13.97
C GLY A 391 -18.44 7.34 13.43
N GLY A 392 -18.60 6.69 12.29
CA GLY A 392 -17.55 5.93 11.61
C GLY A 392 -16.66 6.78 10.72
N GLY A 393 -15.60 6.18 10.18
CA GLY A 393 -14.68 6.75 9.20
C GLY A 393 -14.52 5.89 7.96
N ILE A 394 -13.78 6.39 6.98
CA ILE A 394 -13.42 5.67 5.76
C ILE A 394 -11.92 5.83 5.50
N ALA A 395 -11.19 4.71 5.52
CA ALA A 395 -9.78 4.68 5.13
C ALA A 395 -9.69 4.31 3.65
N VAL A 396 -9.33 5.28 2.83
CA VAL A 396 -9.25 5.12 1.37
C VAL A 396 -7.85 4.68 0.97
N GLN A 397 -7.75 3.75 0.00
CA GLN A 397 -6.49 3.32 -0.58
C GLN A 397 -6.49 3.55 -2.09
N HIS A 398 -5.30 3.74 -2.66
CA HIS A 398 -5.16 4.15 -4.06
C HIS A 398 -5.17 2.97 -5.06
N ARG A 399 -5.92 1.92 -4.75
CA ARG A 399 -6.03 0.74 -5.63
C ARG A 399 -6.55 1.10 -7.03
N MET A 400 -7.46 2.07 -7.11
CA MET A 400 -7.97 2.57 -8.39
C MET A 400 -6.91 3.23 -9.28
N ALA A 401 -5.80 3.68 -8.72
CA ALA A 401 -4.64 4.12 -9.51
C ALA A 401 -4.05 3.00 -10.38
N PHE A 402 -4.24 1.73 -9.98
CA PHE A 402 -3.75 0.54 -10.68
C PHE A 402 -4.85 -0.23 -11.42
N GLN A 403 -6.10 -0.10 -10.98
CA GLN A 403 -7.23 -0.89 -11.47
C GLN A 403 -8.26 -0.04 -12.23
N GLY A 404 -8.04 1.25 -12.38
CA GLY A 404 -8.98 2.17 -13.01
C GLY A 404 -9.33 1.78 -14.44
N GLU A 405 -8.35 1.30 -15.23
CA GLU A 405 -8.57 0.84 -16.60
C GLU A 405 -9.51 -0.37 -16.63
N TYR A 406 -9.33 -1.36 -15.74
CA TYR A 406 -10.22 -2.52 -15.62
C TYR A 406 -11.62 -2.13 -15.17
N PHE A 407 -11.70 -1.17 -14.25
CA PHE A 407 -13.00 -0.65 -13.79
C PHE A 407 -13.76 0.03 -14.94
N VAL A 408 -13.09 0.85 -15.73
CA VAL A 408 -13.69 1.53 -16.88
C VAL A 408 -14.14 0.53 -17.94
N ASP A 409 -13.34 -0.50 -18.22
CA ASP A 409 -13.70 -1.53 -19.18
C ASP A 409 -14.98 -2.27 -18.77
N ARG A 410 -15.19 -2.47 -17.47
CA ARG A 410 -16.35 -3.18 -16.96
C ARG A 410 -17.58 -2.30 -16.74
N TYR A 411 -17.40 -1.14 -16.11
CA TYR A 411 -18.50 -0.30 -15.63
C TYR A 411 -18.68 0.99 -16.44
N GLY A 412 -17.74 1.32 -17.31
CA GLY A 412 -17.76 2.51 -18.16
C GLY A 412 -17.15 3.75 -17.50
N LYS A 413 -16.89 4.76 -18.35
CA LYS A 413 -16.18 5.98 -17.94
C LYS A 413 -16.95 6.85 -16.94
N GLU A 414 -18.27 6.83 -16.97
CA GLU A 414 -19.07 7.63 -16.04
C GLU A 414 -19.00 7.07 -14.62
N ALA A 415 -18.98 5.75 -14.48
CA ALA A 415 -18.94 5.09 -13.16
C ALA A 415 -17.64 5.34 -12.40
N VAL A 416 -16.52 5.57 -13.10
CA VAL A 416 -15.20 5.74 -12.45
C VAL A 416 -14.99 7.13 -11.87
N LYS A 417 -15.76 8.15 -12.32
CA LYS A 417 -15.56 9.55 -11.93
C LYS A 417 -15.63 9.80 -10.42
N HIS A 418 -16.39 8.97 -9.72
CA HIS A 418 -16.59 9.02 -8.26
C HIS A 418 -16.30 7.67 -7.60
N THR A 419 -15.24 7.00 -8.02
CA THR A 419 -14.86 5.68 -7.50
C THR A 419 -13.41 5.69 -7.01
N PRO A 420 -13.18 5.83 -5.67
CA PRO A 420 -14.13 6.22 -4.63
C PRO A 420 -14.50 7.72 -4.65
N PRO A 421 -15.65 8.11 -4.08
CA PRO A 421 -16.12 9.50 -4.05
C PRO A 421 -15.49 10.30 -2.89
N VAL A 422 -14.16 10.48 -2.92
CA VAL A 422 -13.40 11.05 -1.79
C VAL A 422 -13.84 12.49 -1.48
N ALA A 423 -14.07 13.31 -2.50
CA ALA A 423 -14.54 14.68 -2.30
C ALA A 423 -15.92 14.72 -1.60
N LYS A 424 -16.83 13.80 -1.94
CA LYS A 424 -18.13 13.68 -1.29
C LYS A 424 -18.02 13.21 0.18
N MET A 425 -17.09 12.30 0.48
CA MET A 425 -16.83 11.89 1.86
C MET A 425 -16.41 13.10 2.71
N LEU A 426 -15.54 13.97 2.18
CA LEU A 426 -15.09 15.19 2.85
C LEU A 426 -16.19 16.24 2.95
N GLU A 427 -17.01 16.43 1.90
CA GLU A 427 -18.17 17.32 1.91
C GLU A 427 -19.16 16.95 3.02
N LEU A 428 -19.38 15.66 3.21
CA LEU A 428 -20.24 15.14 4.28
C LEU A 428 -19.55 15.09 5.65
N ASP A 429 -18.30 15.57 5.77
CA ASP A 429 -17.56 15.66 7.04
C ASP A 429 -17.42 14.30 7.73
N VAL A 430 -17.15 13.24 6.95
CA VAL A 430 -16.75 11.93 7.46
C VAL A 430 -15.23 11.94 7.68
N PRO A 431 -14.71 11.35 8.77
CA PRO A 431 -13.27 11.14 8.91
C PRO A 431 -12.72 10.31 7.74
N VAL A 432 -11.78 10.89 6.99
CA VAL A 432 -11.10 10.20 5.88
C VAL A 432 -9.61 10.16 6.14
N GLY A 433 -9.02 8.98 6.00
CA GLY A 433 -7.58 8.77 6.01
C GLY A 433 -7.13 8.13 4.70
N LEU A 434 -5.87 8.32 4.35
CA LEU A 434 -5.30 7.77 3.14
C LEU A 434 -4.22 6.74 3.43
N GLY A 435 -4.22 5.67 2.67
CA GLY A 435 -3.27 4.58 2.81
C GLY A 435 -2.95 3.90 1.49
N THR A 436 -2.07 2.93 1.51
CA THR A 436 -1.59 2.25 0.30
C THR A 436 -2.20 0.88 0.06
N ASP A 437 -2.58 0.16 1.09
CA ASP A 437 -2.91 -1.27 1.03
C ASP A 437 -1.76 -2.12 0.44
N ALA A 438 -0.55 -1.62 0.60
CA ALA A 438 0.61 -2.34 0.09
C ALA A 438 0.98 -3.50 1.07
N THR A 439 1.71 -4.43 0.61
CA THR A 439 2.76 -4.46 -0.41
C THR A 439 2.38 -5.20 -1.70
N ARG A 440 1.11 -5.53 -1.94
CA ARG A 440 0.74 -6.49 -3.00
C ARG A 440 -0.23 -5.94 -4.02
N VAL A 441 -1.28 -5.27 -3.59
CA VAL A 441 -2.37 -4.77 -4.48
C VAL A 441 -2.11 -3.38 -5.02
N ALA A 442 -1.27 -2.63 -4.35
CA ALA A 442 -0.84 -1.30 -4.75
C ALA A 442 0.59 -1.04 -4.29
N SER A 443 1.20 0.01 -4.79
CA SER A 443 2.52 0.44 -4.37
C SER A 443 2.50 1.04 -2.97
N TYR A 444 3.53 0.77 -2.16
CA TYR A 444 3.75 1.43 -0.88
C TYR A 444 4.25 2.89 -1.03
N ASN A 445 4.35 3.41 -2.25
CA ASN A 445 4.78 4.79 -2.50
C ASN A 445 3.61 5.78 -2.29
N PRO A 446 3.62 6.59 -1.21
CA PRO A 446 2.54 7.54 -0.92
C PRO A 446 2.41 8.63 -1.98
N TRP A 447 3.49 8.93 -2.70
CA TRP A 447 3.50 9.94 -3.75
C TRP A 447 2.71 9.51 -4.99
N THR A 448 2.59 8.20 -5.24
CA THR A 448 1.70 7.66 -6.26
C THR A 448 0.23 7.90 -5.88
N ALA A 449 -0.11 7.74 -4.60
CA ALA A 449 -1.46 8.01 -4.12
C ALA A 449 -1.80 9.51 -4.12
N LEU A 450 -0.85 10.36 -3.73
CA LEU A 450 -1.01 11.81 -3.80
C LEU A 450 -1.16 12.29 -5.25
N TYR A 451 -0.36 11.73 -6.18
CA TYR A 451 -0.53 11.98 -7.62
C TYR A 451 -1.93 11.62 -8.09
N TRP A 452 -2.40 10.42 -7.74
CA TRP A 452 -3.72 9.93 -8.11
C TRP A 452 -4.85 10.87 -7.65
N LEU A 453 -4.85 11.31 -6.39
CA LEU A 453 -5.89 12.21 -5.86
C LEU A 453 -5.85 13.61 -6.45
N VAL A 454 -4.64 14.15 -6.71
CA VAL A 454 -4.47 15.52 -7.23
C VAL A 454 -4.75 15.57 -8.73
N SER A 455 -4.22 14.60 -9.48
CA SER A 455 -4.35 14.57 -10.95
C SER A 455 -5.63 13.89 -11.45
N GLY A 456 -6.24 13.04 -10.62
CA GLY A 456 -7.35 12.18 -11.02
C GLY A 456 -6.96 11.10 -12.04
N ARG A 457 -5.68 10.65 -12.07
CA ARG A 457 -5.15 9.75 -13.10
C ARG A 457 -4.63 8.45 -12.52
N THR A 458 -4.76 7.37 -13.32
CA THR A 458 -4.12 6.08 -13.05
C THR A 458 -2.60 6.16 -13.26
N VAL A 459 -1.88 5.12 -12.82
CA VAL A 459 -0.43 4.97 -13.12
C VAL A 459 -0.15 4.85 -14.61
N GLY A 460 -1.14 4.37 -15.38
CA GLY A 460 -1.12 4.32 -16.85
C GLY A 460 -1.45 5.64 -17.52
N GLY A 461 -1.79 6.69 -16.76
CA GLY A 461 -2.09 8.03 -17.26
C GLY A 461 -3.54 8.23 -17.72
N MET A 462 -4.44 7.24 -17.56
CA MET A 462 -5.86 7.41 -17.87
C MET A 462 -6.50 8.40 -16.89
N ALA A 463 -7.23 9.39 -17.40
CA ALA A 463 -8.03 10.29 -16.57
C ALA A 463 -9.28 9.54 -16.06
N MET A 464 -9.43 9.52 -14.74
CA MET A 464 -10.56 8.91 -14.03
C MET A 464 -11.54 9.96 -13.54
N TYR A 465 -11.02 10.97 -12.83
CA TYR A 465 -11.83 11.95 -12.12
C TYR A 465 -11.96 13.26 -12.88
N ASP A 466 -13.16 13.82 -12.83
CA ASP A 466 -13.40 15.21 -13.16
C ASP A 466 -12.96 16.11 -11.98
N ASP A 467 -12.99 17.43 -12.16
CA ASP A 467 -12.48 18.38 -11.15
C ASP A 467 -13.22 18.32 -9.81
N ASP A 468 -14.46 17.81 -9.79
CA ASP A 468 -15.30 17.71 -8.59
C ASP A 468 -14.91 16.56 -7.66
N ASN A 469 -14.10 15.60 -8.13
CA ASN A 469 -13.56 14.51 -7.29
C ASN A 469 -12.01 14.53 -7.20
N ARG A 470 -11.36 15.57 -7.74
CA ARG A 470 -9.92 15.81 -7.56
C ARG A 470 -9.70 16.65 -6.32
N LEU A 471 -8.65 16.37 -5.55
CA LEU A 471 -8.36 17.09 -4.33
C LEU A 471 -7.27 18.16 -4.51
N PRO A 472 -7.41 19.33 -3.87
CA PRO A 472 -6.29 20.26 -3.68
C PRO A 472 -5.12 19.57 -2.96
N ARG A 473 -3.90 19.98 -3.28
CA ARG A 473 -2.67 19.35 -2.75
C ARG A 473 -2.57 19.36 -1.22
N ASP A 474 -2.96 20.44 -0.60
CA ASP A 474 -2.98 20.58 0.86
C ASP A 474 -4.02 19.66 1.51
N VAL A 475 -5.21 19.53 0.92
CA VAL A 475 -6.26 18.63 1.38
C VAL A 475 -5.80 17.17 1.22
N ALA A 476 -5.26 16.79 0.06
CA ALA A 476 -4.74 15.44 -0.17
C ALA A 476 -3.62 15.09 0.82
N LEU A 477 -2.72 16.03 1.12
CA LEU A 477 -1.65 15.84 2.10
C LEU A 477 -2.21 15.71 3.53
N GLU A 478 -3.26 16.47 3.89
CA GLU A 478 -3.88 16.36 5.21
C GLU A 478 -4.45 14.95 5.45
N LEU A 479 -4.97 14.27 4.43
CA LEU A 479 -5.45 12.88 4.53
C LEU A 479 -4.30 11.90 4.83
N TRP A 480 -3.10 12.16 4.33
CA TRP A 480 -1.89 11.37 4.58
C TRP A 480 -1.19 11.67 5.91
N THR A 481 -1.69 12.61 6.67
CA THR A 481 -1.06 13.08 7.91
C THR A 481 -2.06 13.12 9.06
N ALA A 482 -2.69 14.25 9.31
CA ALA A 482 -3.65 14.43 10.40
C ALA A 482 -4.94 13.62 10.20
N GLY A 483 -5.42 13.47 8.97
CA GLY A 483 -6.58 12.62 8.65
C GLY A 483 -6.33 11.17 9.03
N SER A 484 -5.21 10.60 8.62
CA SER A 484 -4.83 9.22 8.96
C SER A 484 -4.63 9.00 10.47
N ALA A 485 -4.25 10.03 11.25
CA ALA A 485 -4.06 9.90 12.69
C ALA A 485 -5.37 9.58 13.45
N TRP A 486 -6.54 9.89 12.87
CA TRP A 486 -7.82 9.53 13.46
C TRP A 486 -8.01 8.00 13.54
N PHE A 487 -7.56 7.26 12.53
CA PHE A 487 -7.73 5.81 12.39
C PHE A 487 -6.89 4.99 13.38
N SER A 488 -5.94 5.65 14.05
CA SER A 488 -5.17 5.08 15.16
C SER A 488 -5.46 5.74 16.50
N SER A 489 -6.54 6.52 16.62
CA SER A 489 -6.89 7.27 17.83
C SER A 489 -5.77 8.20 18.31
N GLU A 490 -5.03 8.82 17.36
CA GLU A 490 -3.90 9.72 17.61
C GLU A 490 -4.13 11.13 17.07
N GLN A 491 -5.38 11.48 16.76
CA GLN A 491 -5.74 12.83 16.37
C GLN A 491 -5.27 13.85 17.43
N GLY A 492 -4.63 14.91 16.96
CA GLY A 492 -4.03 15.92 17.83
C GLY A 492 -2.68 15.54 18.45
N LYS A 493 -2.22 14.29 18.30
CA LYS A 493 -0.92 13.82 18.78
C LYS A 493 0.16 13.87 17.70
N LYS A 494 -0.21 13.63 16.45
CA LYS A 494 0.67 13.64 15.28
C LYS A 494 -0.05 14.14 14.03
N GLY A 495 0.69 14.35 12.95
CA GLY A 495 0.17 14.72 11.64
C GLY A 495 0.16 16.22 11.35
N ARG A 496 0.58 17.05 12.30
CA ARG A 496 0.81 18.49 12.14
C ARG A 496 2.14 18.87 12.79
N LEU A 497 2.75 19.98 12.34
CA LEU A 497 3.94 20.53 13.00
C LEU A 497 3.52 21.62 14.00
N SER A 498 2.68 21.24 14.96
CA SER A 498 2.18 22.11 16.03
C SER A 498 2.87 21.79 17.36
N ALA A 499 3.02 22.79 18.23
CA ALA A 499 3.63 22.59 19.54
C ALA A 499 2.94 21.47 20.35
N GLY A 500 3.74 20.59 20.92
CA GLY A 500 3.30 19.44 21.73
C GLY A 500 3.04 18.16 20.93
N GLN A 501 2.91 18.21 19.60
CA GLN A 501 2.80 17.02 18.77
C GLN A 501 4.14 16.29 18.61
N LEU A 502 4.09 15.03 18.22
CA LEU A 502 5.28 14.21 17.95
C LEU A 502 6.11 14.86 16.82
N ALA A 503 7.42 14.88 17.03
CA ALA A 503 8.38 15.47 16.09
C ALA A 503 8.70 14.50 14.95
N ASP A 504 7.70 14.24 14.12
CA ASP A 504 7.78 13.43 12.93
C ASP A 504 7.62 14.36 11.72
N LEU A 505 8.68 14.49 10.90
CA LEU A 505 8.68 15.43 9.78
C LEU A 505 9.59 14.94 8.63
N VAL A 506 9.34 15.50 7.45
CA VAL A 506 10.00 15.11 6.21
C VAL A 506 10.45 16.35 5.44
N VAL A 507 11.70 16.36 5.03
CA VAL A 507 12.26 17.32 4.07
C VAL A 507 12.21 16.70 2.68
N LEU A 508 11.56 17.36 1.74
CA LEU A 508 11.28 16.83 0.42
C LEU A 508 12.39 17.12 -0.58
N SER A 509 12.59 16.21 -1.53
CA SER A 509 13.52 16.37 -2.66
C SER A 509 13.06 17.43 -3.66
N LYS A 510 11.77 17.69 -3.74
CA LYS A 510 11.11 18.70 -4.58
C LYS A 510 9.96 19.34 -3.80
N ASP A 511 9.58 20.55 -4.17
CA ASP A 511 8.42 21.20 -3.57
C ASP A 511 7.11 20.60 -4.09
N TYR A 512 6.46 19.79 -3.27
CA TYR A 512 5.18 19.14 -3.56
C TYR A 512 4.09 20.13 -3.99
N PHE A 513 4.11 21.34 -3.45
CA PHE A 513 3.05 22.33 -3.68
C PHE A 513 3.17 23.05 -5.03
N SER A 514 4.35 23.02 -5.67
CA SER A 514 4.62 23.77 -6.91
C SER A 514 5.05 22.92 -8.11
N VAL A 515 5.57 21.69 -7.92
CA VAL A 515 5.98 20.83 -9.04
C VAL A 515 4.82 20.49 -9.97
N ALA A 516 5.11 20.16 -11.23
CA ALA A 516 4.11 19.61 -12.14
C ALA A 516 3.49 18.32 -11.56
N GLU A 517 2.20 18.06 -11.83
CA GLU A 517 1.50 16.89 -11.26
C GLU A 517 2.24 15.58 -11.52
N GLU A 518 2.75 15.37 -12.74
CA GLU A 518 3.51 14.18 -13.11
C GLU A 518 4.80 13.96 -12.31
N GLU A 519 5.37 15.03 -11.74
CA GLU A 519 6.57 14.95 -10.91
C GLU A 519 6.29 14.53 -9.47
N ILE A 520 5.02 14.59 -9.03
CA ILE A 520 4.62 14.18 -7.67
C ILE A 520 5.05 12.74 -7.39
N LYS A 521 4.85 11.82 -8.34
CA LYS A 521 5.23 10.39 -8.22
C LYS A 521 6.72 10.17 -7.92
N GLY A 522 7.57 11.10 -8.31
CA GLY A 522 9.01 11.05 -8.15
C GLY A 522 9.57 11.80 -6.93
N ILE A 523 8.69 12.31 -6.06
CA ILE A 523 9.13 12.96 -4.82
C ILE A 523 9.66 11.90 -3.84
N GLU A 524 10.73 12.25 -3.15
CA GLU A 524 11.34 11.46 -2.09
C GLU A 524 11.65 12.36 -0.90
N SER A 525 11.92 11.76 0.25
CA SER A 525 12.56 12.46 1.35
C SER A 525 14.07 12.61 1.10
N VAL A 526 14.61 13.74 1.48
CA VAL A 526 16.05 13.95 1.61
C VAL A 526 16.50 13.99 3.08
N LEU A 527 15.55 14.17 4.00
CA LEU A 527 15.75 14.04 5.45
C LEU A 527 14.41 13.63 6.09
N THR A 528 14.39 12.51 6.82
CA THR A 528 13.24 12.08 7.61
C THR A 528 13.61 12.04 9.08
N VAL A 529 12.79 12.68 9.89
CA VAL A 529 12.91 12.73 11.35
C VAL A 529 11.72 12.02 11.98
N VAL A 530 11.97 11.11 12.90
CA VAL A 530 10.97 10.43 13.72
C VAL A 530 11.38 10.56 15.18
N ASP A 531 10.46 10.97 16.03
CA ASP A 531 10.74 11.20 17.46
C ASP A 531 11.91 12.20 17.70
N GLY A 532 12.04 13.18 16.83
CA GLY A 532 13.13 14.14 16.88
C GLY A 532 14.51 13.58 16.48
N LYS A 533 14.57 12.35 15.96
CA LYS A 533 15.81 11.68 15.52
C LYS A 533 15.83 11.52 14.01
N VAL A 534 16.97 11.78 13.38
CA VAL A 534 17.16 11.51 11.94
C VAL A 534 17.18 10.02 11.71
N VAL A 535 16.20 9.48 10.97
CA VAL A 535 16.09 8.07 10.60
C VAL A 535 16.50 7.78 9.16
N TYR A 536 16.45 8.80 8.31
CA TYR A 536 16.90 8.75 6.91
C TYR A 536 17.48 10.11 6.49
N ALA A 537 18.58 10.07 5.75
CA ALA A 537 19.13 11.27 5.12
C ALA A 537 19.83 10.91 3.80
N ALA A 538 19.72 11.79 2.81
CA ALA A 538 20.30 11.63 1.49
C ALA A 538 20.77 12.97 0.91
N GLY A 539 21.47 12.91 -0.22
CA GLY A 539 21.95 14.09 -0.93
C GLY A 539 22.78 14.98 -0.02
N HIS A 540 22.36 16.23 0.13
CA HIS A 540 23.05 17.25 0.92
C HIS A 540 23.06 16.94 2.43
N PHE A 541 22.02 16.21 2.90
CA PHE A 541 21.87 15.82 4.30
C PHE A 541 22.53 14.48 4.64
N SER A 542 23.21 13.81 3.67
CA SER A 542 23.88 12.51 3.89
C SER A 542 24.80 12.46 5.12
N PRO A 543 25.50 13.54 5.54
CA PRO A 543 26.30 13.50 6.78
C PRO A 543 25.50 13.24 8.05
N LEU A 544 24.17 13.45 8.02
CA LEU A 544 23.25 13.20 9.14
C LEU A 544 22.65 11.79 9.10
N ALA A 545 22.94 11.00 8.06
CA ALA A 545 22.35 9.68 7.88
C ALA A 545 22.77 8.75 9.04
N PRO A 546 21.84 7.92 9.54
CA PRO A 546 22.20 6.84 10.45
C PRO A 546 23.15 5.84 9.76
N PRO A 547 23.90 5.05 10.52
CA PRO A 547 24.77 4.02 9.97
C PRO A 547 24.04 3.13 8.95
N PRO A 548 24.66 2.79 7.81
CA PRO A 548 24.02 1.97 6.79
C PRO A 548 23.75 0.56 7.32
N ILE A 549 22.57 0.04 6.99
CA ILE A 549 22.18 -1.34 7.28
C ILE A 549 22.60 -2.19 6.07
N PRO A 550 23.44 -3.22 6.22
CA PRO A 550 23.78 -4.11 5.13
C PRO A 550 22.53 -4.84 4.64
N VAL A 551 22.37 -4.97 3.32
CA VAL A 551 21.27 -5.75 2.74
C VAL A 551 21.64 -7.23 2.74
N LEU A 552 20.82 -8.05 3.37
CA LEU A 552 21.01 -9.49 3.46
C LEU A 552 19.75 -10.24 3.02
N PRO A 553 19.90 -11.37 2.31
CA PRO A 553 21.16 -11.94 1.81
C PRO A 553 21.78 -11.12 0.67
N GLU A 554 23.05 -11.36 0.35
CA GLU A 554 23.79 -10.62 -0.67
C GLU A 554 23.19 -10.70 -2.08
N TRP A 555 22.47 -11.76 -2.37
CA TRP A 555 21.73 -11.93 -3.62
C TRP A 555 20.37 -11.23 -3.65
N SER A 556 19.94 -10.62 -2.54
CA SER A 556 18.65 -9.90 -2.45
C SER A 556 18.45 -8.92 -3.63
N PRO A 557 17.25 -8.84 -4.20
CA PRO A 557 16.90 -7.81 -5.18
C PRO A 557 17.21 -6.40 -4.70
N VAL A 558 17.01 -6.13 -3.41
CA VAL A 558 17.21 -4.81 -2.78
C VAL A 558 18.65 -4.31 -2.91
N VAL A 559 19.65 -5.20 -3.11
CA VAL A 559 21.05 -4.79 -3.36
C VAL A 559 21.19 -3.99 -4.65
N LYS A 560 20.41 -4.32 -5.68
CA LYS A 560 20.47 -3.68 -7.01
C LYS A 560 19.33 -2.71 -7.27
N VAL A 561 18.16 -3.04 -6.75
CA VAL A 561 16.93 -2.24 -6.87
C VAL A 561 16.43 -1.95 -5.46
N PRO A 562 16.98 -0.91 -4.82
CA PRO A 562 16.69 -0.62 -3.42
C PRO A 562 15.32 0.07 -3.28
N GLY A 563 14.23 -0.66 -3.53
CA GLY A 563 12.87 -0.19 -3.34
C GLY A 563 12.15 0.25 -4.60
N HIS A 564 11.23 1.20 -4.47
CA HIS A 564 10.47 1.77 -5.58
C HIS A 564 11.41 2.29 -6.68
N TYR A 565 11.10 1.95 -7.95
CA TYR A 565 11.95 2.29 -9.09
C TYR A 565 12.22 3.79 -9.18
N ARG A 566 13.48 4.13 -9.40
CA ARG A 566 13.92 5.49 -9.66
C ARG A 566 14.34 5.60 -11.12
N SER A 567 13.69 6.47 -11.86
CA SER A 567 14.28 6.93 -13.11
C SER A 567 15.66 7.48 -12.78
N ALA A 568 16.72 6.94 -13.37
CA ALA A 568 18.00 7.62 -13.30
C ALA A 568 17.78 9.08 -13.74
N PRO A 569 18.32 10.09 -13.03
CA PRO A 569 18.32 11.44 -13.57
C PRO A 569 18.84 11.32 -14.98
N PRO A 570 18.28 12.02 -15.98
CA PRO A 570 18.77 11.93 -17.35
C PRO A 570 20.26 12.27 -17.33
N ALA A 571 21.10 11.26 -17.17
CA ALA A 571 22.46 11.32 -17.63
C ALA A 571 22.28 11.67 -19.10
N ALA A 572 22.70 12.88 -19.50
CA ALA A 572 22.48 13.48 -20.79
C ALA A 572 22.14 12.41 -21.82
N ALA A 573 20.84 12.23 -22.08
CA ALA A 573 20.38 11.12 -22.85
C ALA A 573 21.11 11.22 -24.18
N LYS A 574 22.11 10.38 -24.38
CA LYS A 574 22.36 9.89 -25.71
C LYS A 574 21.03 9.26 -26.08
N ILE A 575 20.27 9.99 -26.87
CA ILE A 575 19.13 9.49 -27.63
C ILE A 575 19.72 8.40 -28.54
N GLY A 576 19.97 7.26 -27.95
CA GLY A 576 20.39 6.07 -28.62
C GLY A 576 19.15 5.21 -28.75
N ALA A 577 18.68 5.11 -29.97
CA ALA A 577 17.54 4.34 -30.43
C ALA A 577 16.21 4.81 -29.82
N MET A 578 15.50 5.63 -30.57
CA MET A 578 14.04 5.52 -30.65
C MET A 578 13.76 4.03 -30.78
N VAL A 579 13.39 3.38 -29.69
CA VAL A 579 12.53 2.21 -29.77
C VAL A 579 11.32 2.76 -30.51
N GLN A 580 11.18 2.40 -31.79
CA GLN A 580 9.96 2.65 -32.49
C GLN A 580 8.88 2.06 -31.59
N MET A 581 8.07 2.96 -30.99
CA MET A 581 6.83 2.57 -30.37
C MET A 581 6.06 1.86 -31.50
N HIS A 582 6.15 0.56 -31.54
CA HIS A 582 5.15 -0.22 -32.20
C HIS A 582 3.90 -0.02 -31.33
N GLN A 583 3.16 1.06 -31.65
CA GLN A 583 1.76 1.08 -31.29
C GLN A 583 1.27 -0.33 -31.61
N CYS A 584 0.72 -1.00 -30.62
CA CYS A 584 0.05 -2.27 -30.81
C CYS A 584 -1.26 -1.99 -31.60
N CYS A 585 -1.09 -1.50 -32.82
CA CYS A 585 -2.17 -1.23 -33.76
C CYS A 585 -2.51 -2.51 -34.50
N GLY A 586 -2.89 -3.57 -33.74
CA GLY A 586 -3.46 -4.75 -34.31
C GLY A 586 -2.51 -5.88 -34.69
N SER A 587 -1.19 -5.80 -34.48
CA SER A 587 -0.30 -6.93 -34.73
C SER A 587 0.65 -7.20 -33.56
N CYS A 588 0.81 -8.45 -33.18
CA CYS A 588 1.80 -8.89 -32.21
C CYS A 588 3.10 -9.24 -32.94
N GLY A 589 4.14 -8.41 -32.76
CA GLY A 589 5.43 -8.63 -33.39
C GLY A 589 6.17 -9.89 -32.93
N VAL A 590 5.79 -10.47 -31.78
CA VAL A 590 6.40 -11.69 -31.23
C VAL A 590 5.77 -12.96 -31.82
N HIS A 591 4.47 -12.94 -32.09
CA HIS A 591 3.73 -14.14 -32.51
C HIS A 591 3.11 -14.04 -33.90
N GLY A 592 3.29 -12.93 -34.63
CA GLY A 592 2.91 -12.75 -36.03
C GLY A 592 1.39 -12.74 -36.33
N HIS A 593 0.54 -12.55 -35.33
CA HIS A 593 -0.92 -12.49 -35.51
C HIS A 593 -1.50 -11.11 -35.15
N GLN A 594 -2.69 -10.84 -35.65
CA GLN A 594 -3.38 -9.57 -35.44
C GLN A 594 -4.34 -9.67 -34.24
N HIS A 595 -4.35 -8.61 -33.42
CA HIS A 595 -5.32 -8.44 -32.34
C HIS A 595 -6.44 -7.50 -32.77
N ASP A 596 -7.67 -7.87 -32.53
CA ASP A 596 -8.81 -7.00 -32.73
C ASP A 596 -9.04 -6.14 -31.46
N ILE A 597 -8.36 -4.99 -31.42
CA ILE A 597 -8.41 -4.06 -30.29
C ILE A 597 -9.84 -3.51 -30.05
N ALA A 598 -10.66 -3.45 -31.10
CA ALA A 598 -12.03 -2.93 -31.00
C ALA A 598 -12.97 -3.87 -30.22
N ARG A 599 -12.63 -5.16 -30.09
CA ARG A 599 -13.44 -6.14 -29.35
C ARG A 599 -13.13 -6.22 -27.87
N ARG A 600 -12.03 -5.62 -27.40
CA ARG A 600 -11.59 -5.72 -25.98
C ARG A 600 -12.58 -5.09 -25.00
N SER A 601 -13.29 -4.04 -25.40
CA SER A 601 -14.22 -3.33 -24.53
C SER A 601 -15.63 -3.94 -24.45
N SER A 602 -15.94 -4.96 -25.24
CA SER A 602 -17.29 -5.49 -25.38
C SER A 602 -17.50 -6.94 -24.92
N ILE A 603 -16.44 -7.63 -24.47
CA ILE A 603 -16.52 -9.03 -24.10
C ILE A 603 -16.59 -9.17 -22.58
N PRO A 604 -17.60 -9.86 -22.03
CA PRO A 604 -17.67 -10.14 -20.59
C PRO A 604 -16.46 -10.98 -20.15
N VAL A 605 -15.81 -10.57 -19.07
CA VAL A 605 -14.59 -11.20 -18.53
C VAL A 605 -14.84 -12.61 -17.94
N SER A 606 -16.07 -13.10 -18.00
CA SER A 606 -16.44 -14.47 -17.62
C SER A 606 -16.08 -15.54 -18.65
N ASP A 607 -15.67 -15.13 -19.86
CA ASP A 607 -15.22 -16.04 -20.92
C ASP A 607 -13.69 -16.09 -20.93
N GLU A 608 -13.12 -17.30 -20.96
CA GLU A 608 -11.66 -17.53 -20.97
C GLU A 608 -10.97 -16.78 -22.13
N GLN A 609 -11.60 -16.72 -23.31
CA GLN A 609 -11.07 -15.96 -24.45
C GLN A 609 -11.10 -14.44 -24.19
N ALA A 610 -12.10 -13.94 -23.47
CA ALA A 610 -12.19 -12.55 -23.11
C ALA A 610 -11.13 -12.15 -22.06
N PHE A 611 -10.85 -13.03 -21.11
CA PHE A 611 -9.79 -12.87 -20.13
C PHE A 611 -8.43 -12.70 -20.82
N TRP A 612 -8.10 -13.59 -21.74
CA TRP A 612 -6.85 -13.52 -22.51
C TRP A 612 -6.79 -12.28 -23.42
N GLY A 613 -7.92 -11.84 -23.95
CA GLY A 613 -8.03 -10.60 -24.72
C GLY A 613 -7.74 -9.36 -23.87
N VAL A 614 -8.18 -9.35 -22.61
CA VAL A 614 -7.90 -8.26 -21.66
C VAL A 614 -6.40 -8.18 -21.32
N LEU A 615 -5.71 -9.33 -21.25
CA LEU A 615 -4.26 -9.39 -21.06
C LEU A 615 -3.44 -8.93 -22.29
N GLY A 616 -4.10 -8.60 -23.37
CA GLY A 616 -3.46 -8.05 -24.55
C GLY A 616 -3.03 -9.05 -25.60
N CYS A 617 -3.08 -10.34 -25.31
CA CYS A 617 -2.69 -11.37 -26.26
C CYS A 617 -3.43 -12.69 -26.01
N SER A 618 -4.15 -13.19 -27.02
CA SER A 618 -4.75 -14.53 -26.99
C SER A 618 -3.70 -15.67 -27.06
N CYS A 619 -2.44 -15.36 -27.23
CA CYS A 619 -1.35 -16.33 -27.27
C CYS A 619 -0.97 -16.94 -25.92
N PHE A 620 -1.53 -16.48 -24.81
CA PHE A 620 -1.37 -17.13 -23.50
C PHE A 620 -2.05 -18.51 -23.40
N ALA A 621 -2.93 -18.84 -24.35
CA ALA A 621 -3.67 -20.09 -24.36
C ALA A 621 -2.91 -21.28 -25.01
N PHE A 622 -1.64 -21.12 -25.37
CA PHE A 622 -0.86 -22.15 -26.07
C PHE A 622 0.42 -22.55 -25.34
#